data_d04f3da0a9f94d4fd14c43d40c6fc650
#
_entry.id   d04f3da0a9f94d4fd14c43d40c6fc650
#
_cell.length_a   1.000
_cell.length_b   1.000
_cell.length_c   1.000
_cell.angle_alpha   90.00
_cell.angle_beta   90.00
_cell.angle_gamma   90.00
#
_symmetry.space_group_name_H-M   'P 1'
#
loop_
_entity.id
_entity.type
_entity.pdbx_description
1 polymer ?
#
loop_
_entity_poly.entity_id
_entity_poly.type
_entity_poly.pdbx_seq_one_letter_code
_entity_poly.pdbx_strand_id
1 'polypeptide(L)'
;MTTLTSAPLAPLLNYLFELADNMSHPTNEAFRVMSDEEQNRLLQSKTDYLELYGHLKDVPLAVSRETGKLLYMLARSSKARAVVEFGTSYGISTLHLAAAVRDNGGGKIITSEFEPGKVALARNHFADAGVSDLIEVRVGD
;
A
#
# COMPACT_ATOMS: atom_id res chain seq x y z
N MET A 1 22.70 6.62 7.63
CA MET A 1 21.96 5.58 6.88
C MET A 1 20.56 5.54 7.49
N THR A 2 19.51 5.49 6.69
CA THR A 2 18.11 5.51 7.16
C THR A 2 17.48 4.14 6.93
N THR A 3 16.41 3.81 7.67
CA THR A 3 15.65 2.57 7.46
C THR A 3 15.17 2.45 6.02
N LEU A 4 14.72 3.57 5.42
CA LEU A 4 14.23 3.58 4.03
C LEU A 4 15.30 3.16 3.00
N THR A 5 16.57 3.46 3.25
CA THR A 5 17.67 3.21 2.30
C THR A 5 18.54 2.01 2.66
N SER A 6 18.12 1.24 3.66
CA SER A 6 18.86 0.09 4.17
C SER A 6 18.13 -1.24 3.90
N ALA A 7 18.88 -2.32 3.83
CA ALA A 7 18.31 -3.66 3.85
C ALA A 7 17.68 -3.96 5.24
N PRO A 8 16.61 -4.76 5.31
CA PRO A 8 15.96 -5.46 4.19
C PRO A 8 14.95 -4.64 3.41
N LEU A 9 14.57 -3.44 3.87
CA LEU A 9 13.47 -2.65 3.31
C LEU A 9 13.75 -2.12 1.89
N ALA A 10 14.92 -1.56 1.64
CA ALA A 10 15.22 -0.92 0.35
C ALA A 10 15.12 -1.90 -0.85
N PRO A 11 15.73 -3.09 -0.82
CA PRO A 11 15.56 -4.05 -1.91
C PRO A 11 14.12 -4.56 -2.04
N LEU A 12 13.39 -4.73 -0.95
CA LEU A 12 11.98 -5.12 -0.99
C LEU A 12 11.12 -4.04 -1.68
N LEU A 13 11.29 -2.77 -1.33
CA LEU A 13 10.59 -1.67 -1.99
C LEU A 13 10.86 -1.61 -3.49
N ASN A 14 12.12 -1.81 -3.91
CA ASN A 14 12.45 -1.86 -5.33
C ASN A 14 11.70 -2.99 -6.03
N TYR A 15 11.70 -4.18 -5.47
CA TYR A 15 10.96 -5.33 -6.00
C TYR A 15 9.45 -5.04 -6.09
N LEU A 16 8.85 -4.46 -5.04
CA LEU A 16 7.42 -4.16 -5.01
C LEU A 16 7.02 -3.09 -6.03
N PHE A 17 7.86 -2.10 -6.26
CA PHE A 17 7.62 -1.11 -7.32
C PHE A 17 7.75 -1.71 -8.71
N GLU A 18 8.73 -2.56 -8.95
CA GLU A 18 8.85 -3.29 -10.23
C GLU A 18 7.64 -4.19 -10.46
N LEU A 19 7.17 -4.88 -9.42
CA LEU A 19 5.96 -5.67 -9.48
C LEU A 19 4.74 -4.79 -9.83
N ALA A 20 4.57 -3.65 -9.16
CA ALA A 20 3.48 -2.72 -9.41
C ALA A 20 3.53 -2.14 -10.83
N ASP A 21 4.71 -1.75 -11.32
CA ASP A 21 4.89 -1.23 -12.67
C ASP A 21 4.53 -2.27 -13.75
N ASN A 22 4.85 -3.55 -13.51
CA ASN A 22 4.53 -4.64 -14.43
C ASN A 22 3.05 -5.08 -14.37
N MET A 23 2.37 -4.88 -13.24
CA MET A 23 0.97 -5.26 -13.02
C MET A 23 -0.01 -4.08 -13.15
N SER A 24 0.46 -2.87 -13.40
CA SER A 24 -0.36 -1.65 -13.44
C SER A 24 -1.31 -1.56 -14.63
N HIS A 25 -1.16 -2.43 -15.63
CA HIS A 25 -2.19 -2.59 -16.65
C HIS A 25 -3.26 -3.54 -16.09
N PRO A 26 -4.55 -3.14 -16.11
CA PRO A 26 -5.61 -4.02 -15.65
C PRO A 26 -5.60 -5.30 -16.49
N THR A 27 -4.91 -6.30 -15.97
CA THR A 27 -4.90 -7.66 -16.53
C THR A 27 -6.21 -8.38 -16.23
N ASN A 28 -7.10 -7.72 -15.50
CA ASN A 28 -8.44 -8.24 -15.30
C ASN A 28 -9.21 -8.10 -16.62
N GLU A 29 -9.24 -9.20 -17.35
CA GLU A 29 -9.92 -9.32 -18.63
C GLU A 29 -11.40 -8.88 -18.52
N ALA A 30 -12.03 -9.15 -17.38
CA ALA A 30 -13.39 -8.73 -17.09
C ALA A 30 -13.55 -7.19 -17.09
N PHE A 31 -12.60 -6.43 -16.53
CA PHE A 31 -12.64 -4.98 -16.56
C PHE A 31 -12.34 -4.41 -17.97
N ARG A 32 -11.45 -5.08 -18.72
CA ARG A 32 -11.09 -4.66 -20.08
C ARG A 32 -12.21 -4.87 -21.11
N VAL A 33 -13.10 -5.84 -20.89
CA VAL A 33 -14.23 -6.13 -21.79
C VAL A 33 -15.50 -5.35 -21.43
N MET A 34 -15.50 -4.64 -20.29
CA MET A 34 -16.59 -3.74 -19.93
C MET A 34 -16.65 -2.56 -20.88
N SER A 35 -17.87 -2.10 -21.19
CA SER A 35 -18.07 -0.86 -21.93
C SER A 35 -17.51 0.34 -21.14
N ASP A 36 -17.11 1.40 -21.85
CA ASP A 36 -16.66 2.65 -21.23
C ASP A 36 -17.71 3.22 -20.25
N GLU A 37 -18.98 2.99 -20.54
CA GLU A 37 -20.12 3.43 -19.73
C GLU A 37 -20.18 2.69 -18.40
N GLU A 38 -19.97 1.37 -18.41
CA GLU A 38 -19.89 0.54 -17.20
C GLU A 38 -18.65 0.83 -16.37
N GLN A 39 -17.48 0.98 -17.00
CA GLN A 39 -16.25 1.38 -16.33
C GLN A 39 -16.43 2.73 -15.63
N ASN A 40 -17.00 3.74 -16.30
CA ASN A 40 -17.27 5.05 -15.73
C ASN A 40 -18.30 4.97 -14.58
N ARG A 41 -19.33 4.13 -14.70
CA ARG A 41 -20.29 3.90 -13.63
C ARG A 41 -19.60 3.40 -12.37
N LEU A 42 -18.78 2.36 -12.49
CA LEU A 42 -18.06 1.78 -11.36
C LEU A 42 -17.07 2.78 -10.72
N LEU A 43 -16.32 3.51 -11.55
CA LEU A 43 -15.34 4.49 -11.08
C LEU A 43 -15.96 5.70 -10.36
N GLN A 44 -17.21 6.05 -10.71
CA GLN A 44 -17.93 7.19 -10.11
C GLN A 44 -18.92 6.76 -9.02
N SER A 45 -19.21 5.48 -8.90
CA SER A 45 -20.17 4.97 -7.92
C SER A 45 -19.64 5.08 -6.51
N LYS A 46 -20.48 5.57 -5.61
CA LYS A 46 -20.22 5.60 -4.16
C LYS A 46 -20.71 4.33 -3.45
N THR A 47 -21.40 3.46 -4.15
CA THR A 47 -22.03 2.25 -3.58
C THR A 47 -21.44 0.96 -4.17
N ASP A 48 -20.98 0.99 -5.43
CA ASP A 48 -20.51 -0.19 -6.14
C ASP A 48 -18.97 -0.34 -6.09
N TYR A 49 -18.32 0.40 -5.19
CA TYR A 49 -16.86 0.36 -5.04
C TYR A 49 -16.33 -1.04 -4.69
N LEU A 50 -17.11 -1.88 -4.00
CA LEU A 50 -16.73 -3.26 -3.70
C LEU A 50 -16.62 -4.11 -4.97
N GLU A 51 -17.50 -3.87 -5.95
CA GLU A 51 -17.41 -4.53 -7.27
C GLU A 51 -16.14 -4.10 -7.99
N LEU A 52 -15.87 -2.78 -8.04
CA LEU A 52 -14.65 -2.24 -8.64
C LEU A 52 -13.38 -2.84 -8.01
N TYR A 53 -13.30 -2.82 -6.68
CA TYR A 53 -12.14 -3.36 -5.98
C TYR A 53 -12.04 -4.87 -6.07
N GLY A 54 -13.16 -5.59 -6.24
CA GLY A 54 -13.16 -7.01 -6.56
C GLY A 54 -12.45 -7.31 -7.87
N HIS A 55 -12.60 -6.46 -8.88
CA HIS A 55 -11.86 -6.54 -10.14
C HIS A 55 -10.38 -6.18 -9.99
N LEU A 56 -10.01 -5.40 -8.98
CA LEU A 56 -8.65 -4.93 -8.71
C LEU A 56 -7.96 -5.71 -7.57
N LYS A 57 -8.55 -6.82 -7.11
CA LYS A 57 -8.03 -7.57 -5.94
C LYS A 57 -6.59 -8.06 -6.13
N ASP A 58 -6.22 -8.44 -7.35
CA ASP A 58 -4.90 -8.97 -7.68
C ASP A 58 -3.94 -7.88 -8.23
N VAL A 59 -4.37 -6.60 -8.19
CA VAL A 59 -3.59 -5.47 -8.70
C VAL A 59 -3.06 -4.64 -7.53
N PRO A 60 -1.74 -4.40 -7.44
CA PRO A 60 -1.20 -3.47 -6.46
C PRO A 60 -1.62 -2.04 -6.78
N LEU A 61 -2.44 -1.44 -5.91
CA LEU A 61 -2.80 -0.02 -6.00
C LEU A 61 -1.73 0.78 -5.27
N ALA A 62 -0.60 0.98 -5.93
CA ALA A 62 0.59 1.57 -5.32
C ALA A 62 0.65 3.09 -5.53
N VAL A 63 1.18 3.78 -4.53
CA VAL A 63 1.67 5.16 -4.71
C VAL A 63 2.91 5.15 -5.60
N SER A 64 3.22 6.27 -6.26
CA SER A 64 4.48 6.40 -7.00
C SER A 64 5.69 6.40 -6.06
N ARG A 65 6.89 6.16 -6.62
CA ARG A 65 8.15 6.22 -5.85
C ARG A 65 8.35 7.59 -5.21
N GLU A 66 7.98 8.66 -5.91
CA GLU A 66 8.09 10.04 -5.44
C GLU A 66 7.12 10.31 -4.30
N THR A 67 5.87 9.82 -4.43
CA THR A 67 4.86 9.94 -3.37
C THR A 67 5.29 9.15 -2.12
N GLY A 68 5.81 7.94 -2.27
CA GLY A 68 6.35 7.17 -1.15
C GLY A 68 7.47 7.92 -0.41
N LYS A 69 8.42 8.49 -1.13
CA LYS A 69 9.48 9.34 -0.55
C LYS A 69 8.93 10.57 0.14
N LEU A 70 7.92 11.22 -0.46
CA LEU A 70 7.26 12.39 0.15
C LEU A 70 6.60 12.01 1.46
N LEU A 71 5.87 10.90 1.53
CA LEU A 71 5.25 10.40 2.76
C LEU A 71 6.29 10.16 3.86
N TYR A 72 7.42 9.53 3.51
CA TYR A 72 8.54 9.35 4.43
C TYR A 72 9.06 10.71 4.95
N MET A 73 9.33 11.66 4.06
CA MET A 73 9.84 12.99 4.45
C MET A 73 8.87 13.75 5.35
N LEU A 74 7.57 13.72 5.04
CA LEU A 74 6.54 14.38 5.85
C LEU A 74 6.45 13.76 7.24
N ALA A 75 6.44 12.43 7.33
CA ALA A 75 6.41 11.73 8.61
C ALA A 75 7.70 11.98 9.43
N ARG A 76 8.87 12.10 8.76
CA ARG A 76 10.14 12.46 9.41
C ARG A 76 10.13 13.90 9.93
N SER A 77 9.71 14.86 9.10
CA SER A 77 9.70 16.28 9.46
C SER A 77 8.73 16.59 10.61
N SER A 78 7.58 15.91 10.64
CA SER A 78 6.60 16.03 11.72
C SER A 78 6.96 15.21 12.97
N LYS A 79 8.04 14.43 12.94
CA LYS A 79 8.41 13.48 14.01
C LYS A 79 7.25 12.54 14.37
N ALA A 80 6.48 12.11 13.36
CA ALA A 80 5.32 11.27 13.56
C ALA A 80 5.69 9.95 14.25
N ARG A 81 4.94 9.60 15.28
CA ARG A 81 5.05 8.33 16.02
C ARG A 81 3.73 7.55 16.03
N ALA A 82 2.65 8.17 15.59
CA ALA A 82 1.37 7.54 15.36
C ALA A 82 0.86 7.96 13.98
N VAL A 83 0.53 6.98 13.16
CA VAL A 83 0.04 7.18 11.79
C VAL A 83 -1.19 6.31 11.60
N VAL A 84 -2.21 6.89 10.96
CA VAL A 84 -3.38 6.14 10.49
C VAL A 84 -3.41 6.23 8.98
N GLU A 85 -3.54 5.08 8.33
CA GLU A 85 -3.63 4.96 6.89
C GLU A 85 -4.93 4.25 6.52
N PHE A 86 -5.58 4.71 5.47
CA PHE A 86 -6.73 4.05 4.87
C PHE A 86 -6.31 3.47 3.52
N GLY A 87 -6.47 2.15 3.34
CA GLY A 87 -6.09 1.44 2.12
C GLY A 87 -4.63 0.98 2.13
N THR A 88 -4.38 -0.21 2.67
CA THR A 88 -3.03 -0.81 2.74
C THR A 88 -2.55 -1.29 1.38
N SER A 89 -3.43 -1.91 0.58
CA SER A 89 -3.07 -2.64 -0.64
C SER A 89 -1.90 -3.60 -0.39
N TYR A 90 -0.83 -3.54 -1.15
CA TYR A 90 0.39 -4.35 -0.95
C TYR A 90 1.34 -3.79 0.12
N GLY A 91 1.00 -2.65 0.74
CA GLY A 91 1.73 -2.05 1.85
C GLY A 91 2.89 -1.13 1.45
N ILE A 92 2.99 -0.70 0.20
CA ILE A 92 4.13 0.12 -0.28
C ILE A 92 4.18 1.47 0.45
N SER A 93 3.06 2.18 0.56
CA SER A 93 2.98 3.43 1.34
C SER A 93 3.22 3.20 2.82
N THR A 94 2.61 2.13 3.37
CA THR A 94 2.81 1.72 4.77
C THR A 94 4.28 1.47 5.10
N LEU A 95 5.03 0.84 4.21
CA LEU A 95 6.48 0.59 4.37
C LEU A 95 7.28 1.89 4.43
N HIS A 96 6.96 2.91 3.63
CA HIS A 96 7.60 4.22 3.70
C HIS A 96 7.30 4.92 5.02
N LEU A 97 6.05 4.87 5.48
CA LEU A 97 5.63 5.41 6.77
C LEU A 97 6.29 4.65 7.93
N ALA A 98 6.39 3.32 7.85
CA ALA A 98 7.06 2.50 8.85
C ALA A 98 8.55 2.82 8.97
N ALA A 99 9.23 3.04 7.84
CA ALA A 99 10.62 3.50 7.85
C ALA A 99 10.76 4.83 8.59
N ALA A 100 9.87 5.78 8.33
CA ALA A 100 9.90 7.08 9.00
C ALA A 100 9.65 6.97 10.51
N VAL A 101 8.63 6.19 10.91
CA VAL A 101 8.29 5.96 12.32
C VAL A 101 9.45 5.25 13.04
N ARG A 102 10.11 4.26 12.41
CA ARG A 102 11.32 3.61 12.93
C ARG A 102 12.44 4.62 13.16
N ASP A 103 12.71 5.45 12.16
CA ASP A 103 13.77 6.47 12.22
C ASP A 103 13.43 7.65 13.17
N ASN A 104 12.17 7.77 13.60
CA ASN A 104 11.71 8.70 14.62
C ASN A 104 11.83 8.12 16.06
N GLY A 105 12.37 6.92 16.21
CA GLY A 105 12.51 6.25 17.50
C GLY A 105 11.36 5.31 17.85
N GLY A 106 10.62 4.86 16.84
CA GLY A 106 9.52 3.92 16.99
C GLY A 106 8.16 4.58 17.20
N GLY A 107 7.11 3.77 17.17
CA GLY A 107 5.73 4.22 17.28
C GLY A 107 4.75 3.18 16.74
N LYS A 108 3.60 3.63 16.25
CA LYS A 108 2.53 2.75 15.78
C LYS A 108 1.93 3.26 14.47
N ILE A 109 1.69 2.36 13.54
CA ILE A 109 0.89 2.58 12.34
C ILE A 109 -0.33 1.69 12.41
N ILE A 110 -1.49 2.27 12.16
CA ILE A 110 -2.74 1.52 11.98
C ILE A 110 -3.15 1.72 10.53
N THR A 111 -3.26 0.63 9.78
CA THR A 111 -3.68 0.65 8.38
C THR A 111 -4.86 -0.29 8.18
N SER A 112 -5.79 0.05 7.28
CA SER A 112 -6.97 -0.77 6.99
C SER A 112 -6.93 -1.32 5.57
N GLU A 113 -7.43 -2.55 5.41
CA GLU A 113 -7.61 -3.21 4.13
C GLU A 113 -8.78 -4.20 4.25
N PHE A 114 -9.68 -4.17 3.29
CA PHE A 114 -10.83 -5.08 3.31
C PHE A 114 -10.62 -6.35 2.49
N GLU A 115 -9.68 -6.35 1.52
CA GLU A 115 -9.42 -7.50 0.66
C GLU A 115 -8.45 -8.48 1.37
N PRO A 116 -8.90 -9.72 1.72
CA PRO A 116 -8.11 -10.64 2.54
C PRO A 116 -6.78 -11.06 1.91
N GLY A 117 -6.74 -11.20 0.58
CA GLY A 117 -5.51 -11.57 -0.14
C GLY A 117 -4.46 -10.48 -0.03
N LYS A 118 -4.86 -9.21 -0.17
CA LYS A 118 -3.96 -8.06 0.02
C LYS A 118 -3.48 -7.95 1.47
N VAL A 119 -4.37 -8.18 2.44
CA VAL A 119 -3.99 -8.23 3.86
C VAL A 119 -2.88 -9.25 4.11
N ALA A 120 -3.04 -10.46 3.58
CA ALA A 120 -2.04 -11.52 3.75
C ALA A 120 -0.70 -11.14 3.11
N LEU A 121 -0.72 -10.62 1.88
CA LEU A 121 0.48 -10.17 1.17
C LEU A 121 1.18 -9.02 1.90
N ALA A 122 0.43 -8.00 2.31
CA ALA A 122 0.99 -6.86 3.03
C ALA A 122 1.68 -7.29 4.34
N ARG A 123 1.06 -8.19 5.10
CA ARG A 123 1.66 -8.74 6.34
C ARG A 123 2.98 -9.46 6.07
N ASN A 124 3.07 -10.22 4.97
CA ASN A 124 4.33 -10.87 4.58
C ASN A 124 5.40 -9.81 4.24
N HIS A 125 5.04 -8.78 3.47
CA HIS A 125 5.98 -7.70 3.15
C HIS A 125 6.46 -6.96 4.40
N PHE A 126 5.60 -6.74 5.39
CA PHE A 126 6.00 -6.10 6.66
C PHE A 126 6.95 -6.98 7.47
N ALA A 127 6.76 -8.30 7.43
CA ALA A 127 7.67 -9.26 8.07
C ALA A 127 9.02 -9.27 7.36
N ASP A 128 9.03 -9.36 6.04
CA ASP A 128 10.25 -9.35 5.22
C ASP A 128 11.04 -8.06 5.38
N ALA A 129 10.33 -6.93 5.55
CA ALA A 129 10.94 -5.62 5.81
C ALA A 129 11.43 -5.45 7.26
N GLY A 130 11.08 -6.35 8.18
CA GLY A 130 11.43 -6.25 9.59
C GLY A 130 10.74 -5.09 10.34
N VAL A 131 9.50 -4.74 9.94
CA VAL A 131 8.74 -3.62 10.53
C VAL A 131 7.36 -4.00 11.07
N SER A 132 7.06 -5.29 11.14
CA SER A 132 5.75 -5.78 11.62
C SER A 132 5.41 -5.33 13.04
N ASP A 133 6.41 -5.10 13.88
CA ASP A 133 6.25 -4.62 15.25
C ASP A 133 5.64 -3.21 15.34
N LEU A 134 5.75 -2.43 14.27
CA LEU A 134 5.22 -1.07 14.17
C LEU A 134 3.80 -1.02 13.59
N ILE A 135 3.33 -2.09 12.93
CA ILE A 135 2.16 -2.04 12.05
C ILE A 135 1.03 -2.92 12.58
N GLU A 136 -0.15 -2.33 12.68
CA GLU A 136 -1.40 -3.03 12.94
C GLU A 136 -2.28 -2.94 11.68
N VAL A 137 -2.56 -4.08 11.06
CA VAL A 137 -3.48 -4.16 9.93
C VAL A 137 -4.86 -4.51 10.43
N ARG A 138 -5.81 -3.60 10.25
CA ARG A 138 -7.24 -3.83 10.50
C ARG A 138 -7.90 -4.33 9.24
N VAL A 139 -8.58 -5.46 9.36
CA VAL A 139 -9.33 -6.06 8.26
C VAL A 139 -10.72 -5.45 8.24
N GLY A 140 -11.07 -4.81 7.15
CA GLY A 140 -12.36 -4.16 6.96
C GLY A 140 -12.23 -2.80 6.29
N ASP A 141 -13.36 -2.16 6.11
CA ASP A 141 -13.50 -0.85 5.48
C ASP A 141 -13.59 0.26 6.55
#